data_4d84a247d151006b934c6ad693b3bea8
#
_entry.id   4d84a247d151006b934c6ad693b3bea8
#
_cell.length_a   1.000
_cell.length_b   1.000
_cell.length_c   1.000
_cell.angle_alpha   90.00
_cell.angle_beta   90.00
_cell.angle_gamma   90.00
#
_symmetry.space_group_name_H-M   'P 1'
#
loop_
_entity.id
_entity.type
_entity.pdbx_description
1 polymer ?
#
loop_
_entity_poly.entity_id
_entity_poly.type
_entity_poly.pdbx_seq_one_letter_code
_entity_poly.pdbx_strand_id
1 'polypeptide(L)'
;MFNVMKFLGFYGDDDDYDDEEDYSEAPQPKNKFKSKKQSGKNNMKQDANNNSGSNVGLVMFKGVPSEDIKYQLRDALRGGVMLLLDLNELSDRELSEEGSAFITFMRGVAFACGGRMDTIGREQYLVSPVDGMFEEWVENNQPEEEM
;
A
#
# COMPACT_ATOMS: atom_id res chain seq x y z
N MET A 1 42.37 -5.93 -19.86
CA MET A 1 40.90 -5.89 -19.95
C MET A 1 40.34 -6.54 -18.73
N PHE A 2 39.73 -5.75 -17.87
CA PHE A 2 39.01 -6.27 -16.70
C PHE A 2 37.77 -6.98 -17.17
N ASN A 3 37.64 -8.26 -16.85
CA ASN A 3 36.51 -9.07 -17.26
C ASN A 3 35.33 -8.82 -16.30
N VAL A 4 34.44 -7.88 -16.65
CA VAL A 4 33.29 -7.45 -15.86
C VAL A 4 32.34 -8.62 -15.56
N MET A 5 32.40 -9.69 -16.35
CA MET A 5 31.54 -10.87 -16.13
C MET A 5 31.89 -11.69 -14.87
N LYS A 6 33.12 -11.57 -14.34
CA LYS A 6 33.48 -12.24 -13.08
C LYS A 6 32.93 -11.59 -11.84
N PHE A 7 32.48 -10.35 -11.93
CA PHE A 7 31.97 -9.62 -10.78
C PHE A 7 30.49 -9.87 -10.52
N LEU A 8 29.76 -10.38 -11.51
CA LEU A 8 28.31 -10.61 -11.40
C LEU A 8 27.91 -12.04 -10.97
N GLY A 9 28.87 -12.89 -10.63
CA GLY A 9 28.56 -14.21 -10.05
C GLY A 9 27.80 -15.17 -10.99
N PHE A 10 27.78 -14.91 -12.30
CA PHE A 10 27.18 -15.79 -13.31
C PHE A 10 28.19 -16.83 -13.85
N TYR A 11 28.91 -17.48 -12.96
CA TYR A 11 29.57 -18.73 -13.33
C TYR A 11 28.72 -19.84 -12.74
N GLY A 12 27.89 -20.42 -13.57
CA GLY A 12 27.32 -21.72 -13.28
C GLY A 12 28.44 -22.73 -13.26
N ASP A 13 28.74 -23.27 -12.11
CA ASP A 13 29.40 -24.54 -12.02
C ASP A 13 28.35 -25.57 -12.43
N ASP A 14 28.63 -26.22 -13.58
CA ASP A 14 27.95 -27.44 -14.01
C ASP A 14 28.37 -28.56 -13.05
N ASP A 15 27.75 -28.62 -11.89
CA ASP A 15 27.76 -29.79 -11.05
C ASP A 15 26.50 -30.59 -11.39
N ASP A 16 26.73 -31.60 -12.24
CA ASP A 16 25.82 -32.70 -12.49
C ASP A 16 25.46 -33.40 -11.14
N TYR A 17 24.38 -32.97 -10.52
CA TYR A 17 23.71 -33.73 -9.49
C TYR A 17 22.56 -34.49 -10.12
N ASP A 18 22.88 -35.72 -10.60
CA ASP A 18 21.91 -36.76 -10.76
C ASP A 18 21.42 -37.21 -9.36
N ASP A 19 20.51 -36.45 -8.78
CA ASP A 19 19.70 -36.91 -7.68
C ASP A 19 18.32 -37.25 -8.24
N GLU A 20 18.21 -38.51 -8.66
CA GLU A 20 16.93 -39.20 -8.78
C GLU A 20 16.30 -39.29 -7.38
N GLU A 21 15.71 -38.21 -6.89
CA GLU A 21 14.82 -38.26 -5.75
C GLU A 21 13.47 -38.78 -6.21
N ASP A 22 13.27 -40.03 -5.94
CA ASP A 22 12.01 -40.76 -5.91
C ASP A 22 11.00 -40.00 -5.04
N TYR A 23 10.20 -39.14 -5.66
CA TYR A 23 9.08 -38.46 -4.98
C TYR A 23 8.01 -39.51 -4.71
N SER A 24 8.15 -40.23 -3.62
CA SER A 24 7.05 -41.01 -3.05
C SER A 24 5.93 -40.02 -2.68
N GLU A 25 4.80 -40.17 -3.37
CA GLU A 25 3.57 -39.41 -3.11
C GLU A 25 3.23 -39.46 -1.61
N ALA A 26 3.37 -38.32 -0.96
CA ALA A 26 2.84 -38.14 0.38
C ALA A 26 1.31 -38.19 0.32
N PRO A 27 0.66 -39.04 1.16
CA PRO A 27 -0.79 -39.12 1.17
C PRO A 27 -1.40 -37.80 1.58
N GLN A 28 -2.22 -37.22 0.71
CA GLN A 28 -2.97 -36.01 1.01
C GLN A 28 -3.89 -36.25 2.20
N PRO A 29 -3.88 -35.37 3.21
CA PRO A 29 -4.84 -35.47 4.31
C PRO A 29 -6.24 -35.17 3.75
N LYS A 30 -7.09 -36.18 3.73
CA LYS A 30 -8.51 -36.01 3.45
C LYS A 30 -9.17 -35.24 4.60
N ASN A 31 -9.12 -33.92 4.56
CA ASN A 31 -9.90 -33.08 5.45
C ASN A 31 -11.37 -33.18 5.05
N LYS A 32 -12.05 -34.14 5.69
CA LYS A 32 -13.51 -34.13 5.73
C LYS A 32 -13.95 -33.00 6.67
N PHE A 33 -14.11 -31.80 6.13
CA PHE A 33 -14.86 -30.76 6.81
C PHE A 33 -16.32 -31.16 6.86
N LYS A 34 -16.73 -31.75 7.99
CA LYS A 34 -18.14 -31.85 8.35
C LYS A 34 -18.62 -30.44 8.68
N SER A 35 -19.32 -29.82 7.75
CA SER A 35 -20.06 -28.59 8.01
C SER A 35 -21.15 -28.89 9.03
N LYS A 36 -20.94 -28.51 10.30
CA LYS A 36 -21.99 -28.42 11.28
C LYS A 36 -22.87 -27.23 10.89
N LYS A 37 -24.07 -27.52 10.37
CA LYS A 37 -25.16 -26.55 10.30
C LYS A 37 -25.45 -26.08 11.73
N GLN A 38 -24.99 -24.90 12.07
CA GLN A 38 -25.57 -24.12 13.16
C GLN A 38 -26.62 -23.21 12.54
N SER A 39 -27.86 -23.60 12.70
CA SER A 39 -29.02 -22.73 12.48
C SER A 39 -29.09 -21.74 13.64
N GLY A 40 -28.46 -20.59 13.47
CA GLY A 40 -28.67 -19.40 14.27
C GLY A 40 -29.50 -18.43 13.46
N LYS A 41 -30.81 -18.43 13.71
CA LYS A 41 -31.70 -17.36 13.26
C LYS A 41 -31.32 -16.08 14.00
N ASN A 42 -30.40 -15.30 13.48
CA ASN A 42 -30.31 -13.88 13.80
C ASN A 42 -30.84 -13.12 12.59
N ASN A 43 -32.13 -12.74 12.70
CA ASN A 43 -32.72 -11.70 11.89
C ASN A 43 -32.02 -10.37 12.21
N MET A 44 -30.83 -10.13 11.70
CA MET A 44 -30.36 -8.80 11.44
C MET A 44 -30.91 -8.42 10.07
N LYS A 45 -31.97 -7.60 10.10
CA LYS A 45 -32.36 -6.81 8.94
C LYS A 45 -31.13 -5.95 8.58
N GLN A 46 -30.32 -6.43 7.65
CA GLN A 46 -29.46 -5.55 6.90
C GLN A 46 -30.40 -4.72 6.03
N ASP A 47 -30.66 -3.52 6.49
CA ASP A 47 -31.15 -2.48 5.61
C ASP A 47 -30.06 -2.31 4.55
N ALA A 48 -30.27 -2.94 3.41
CA ALA A 48 -29.52 -2.72 2.23
C ALA A 48 -29.84 -1.29 1.75
N ASN A 49 -29.24 -0.33 2.41
CA ASN A 49 -29.18 1.03 1.92
C ASN A 49 -28.18 1.01 0.77
N ASN A 50 -28.66 0.68 -0.42
CA ASN A 50 -27.98 0.86 -1.69
C ASN A 50 -27.82 2.36 -1.93
N ASN A 51 -27.06 3.02 -1.07
CA ASN A 51 -26.51 4.31 -1.37
C ASN A 51 -25.21 4.09 -2.13
N SER A 52 -25.33 3.79 -3.41
CA SER A 52 -24.23 3.87 -4.37
C SER A 52 -23.91 5.34 -4.67
N GLY A 53 -23.82 6.15 -3.64
CA GLY A 53 -23.12 7.40 -3.67
C GLY A 53 -21.64 7.03 -3.50
N SER A 54 -20.85 7.28 -4.51
CA SER A 54 -19.40 7.30 -4.37
C SER A 54 -19.05 8.39 -3.36
N ASN A 55 -19.09 8.05 -2.08
CA ASN A 55 -18.51 8.87 -1.04
C ASN A 55 -17.00 8.80 -1.27
N VAL A 56 -16.49 9.68 -2.13
CA VAL A 56 -15.06 9.94 -2.23
C VAL A 56 -14.67 10.50 -0.87
N GLY A 57 -14.32 9.59 0.04
CA GLY A 57 -13.88 9.95 1.37
C GLY A 57 -12.43 10.42 1.32
N LEU A 58 -12.11 11.34 2.17
CA LEU A 58 -10.75 11.68 2.54
C LEU A 58 -10.52 11.12 3.95
N VAL A 59 -9.51 10.28 4.10
CA VAL A 59 -9.07 9.77 5.41
C VAL A 59 -7.79 10.48 5.81
N MET A 60 -7.78 11.11 6.97
CA MET A 60 -6.57 11.65 7.57
C MET A 60 -6.00 10.61 8.55
N PHE A 61 -4.72 10.33 8.40
CA PHE A 61 -3.97 9.48 9.30
C PHE A 61 -2.76 10.22 9.85
N LYS A 62 -2.53 10.14 11.17
CA LYS A 62 -1.42 10.80 11.86
C LYS A 62 -0.45 9.77 12.45
N GLY A 63 0.82 10.00 12.24
CA GLY A 63 1.90 9.16 12.74
C GLY A 63 2.26 8.00 11.83
N VAL A 64 2.94 6.98 12.38
CA VAL A 64 3.29 5.74 11.66
C VAL A 64 2.30 4.64 12.01
N PRO A 65 1.66 4.02 11.02
CA PRO A 65 0.68 2.98 11.29
C PRO A 65 1.35 1.66 11.69
N SER A 66 0.64 0.86 12.49
CA SER A 66 0.94 -0.57 12.62
C SER A 66 0.78 -1.26 11.26
N GLU A 67 1.31 -2.48 11.13
CA GLU A 67 1.19 -3.25 9.89
C GLU A 67 -0.27 -3.44 9.45
N ASP A 68 -1.18 -3.73 10.38
CA ASP A 68 -2.60 -3.90 10.07
C ASP A 68 -3.23 -2.62 9.52
N ILE A 69 -2.94 -1.48 10.13
CA ILE A 69 -3.46 -0.17 9.69
C ILE A 69 -2.85 0.20 8.33
N LYS A 70 -1.57 -0.10 8.12
CA LYS A 70 -0.89 0.15 6.85
C LYS A 70 -1.61 -0.56 5.68
N TYR A 71 -2.02 -1.80 5.89
CA TYR A 71 -2.79 -2.54 4.88
C TYR A 71 -4.22 -2.01 4.72
N GLN A 72 -4.86 -1.55 5.79
CA GLN A 72 -6.17 -0.90 5.70
C GLN A 72 -6.10 0.40 4.89
N LEU A 73 -5.07 1.23 5.09
CA LEU A 73 -4.84 2.44 4.30
C LEU A 73 -4.60 2.11 2.81
N ARG A 74 -3.81 1.07 2.53
CA ARG A 74 -3.63 0.57 1.17
C ARG A 74 -4.97 0.18 0.54
N ASP A 75 -5.78 -0.58 1.25
CA ASP A 75 -7.06 -1.07 0.73
C ASP A 75 -8.07 0.06 0.55
N ALA A 76 -8.08 1.06 1.44
CA ALA A 76 -8.86 2.28 1.29
C ALA A 76 -8.45 3.05 0.03
N LEU A 77 -7.16 3.24 -0.21
CA LEU A 77 -6.65 3.89 -1.41
C LEU A 77 -7.06 3.14 -2.68
N ARG A 78 -6.93 1.81 -2.68
CA ARG A 78 -7.36 0.96 -3.80
C ARG A 78 -8.88 1.01 -4.02
N GLY A 79 -9.62 1.26 -2.96
CA GLY A 79 -11.07 1.48 -3.00
C GLY A 79 -11.49 2.87 -3.49
N GLY A 80 -10.55 3.75 -3.82
CA GLY A 80 -10.83 5.09 -4.34
C GLY A 80 -10.86 6.19 -3.29
N VAL A 81 -10.43 5.92 -2.06
CA VAL A 81 -10.37 6.88 -0.96
C VAL A 81 -9.05 7.65 -1.01
N MET A 82 -9.10 8.97 -0.92
CA MET A 82 -7.90 9.80 -0.76
C MET A 82 -7.36 9.71 0.66
N LEU A 83 -6.05 9.78 0.82
CA LEU A 83 -5.42 9.75 2.14
C LEU A 83 -4.60 11.02 2.37
N LEU A 84 -4.77 11.62 3.53
CA LEU A 84 -3.90 12.66 4.05
C LEU A 84 -3.05 12.05 5.18
N LEU A 85 -1.75 11.97 4.94
CA LEU A 85 -0.78 11.41 5.89
C LEU A 85 -0.05 12.56 6.58
N ASP A 86 -0.11 12.62 7.90
CA ASP A 86 0.51 13.65 8.72
C ASP A 86 1.53 13.01 9.67
N LEU A 87 2.80 13.29 9.44
CA LEU A 87 3.93 12.77 10.20
C LEU A 87 4.59 13.84 11.08
N ASN A 88 3.97 15.01 11.25
CA ASN A 88 4.55 16.14 11.99
C ASN A 88 4.80 15.84 13.47
N GLU A 89 4.09 14.89 14.06
CA GLU A 89 4.22 14.54 15.49
C GLU A 89 5.38 13.57 15.77
N LEU A 90 6.02 13.04 14.71
CA LEU A 90 7.14 12.12 14.85
C LEU A 90 8.42 12.85 15.23
N SER A 91 9.25 12.22 16.06
CA SER A 91 10.63 12.65 16.27
C SER A 91 11.46 12.47 14.99
N ASP A 92 12.57 13.20 14.86
CA ASP A 92 13.46 13.10 13.69
C ASP A 92 13.97 11.66 13.46
N ARG A 93 14.14 10.90 14.52
CA ARG A 93 14.55 9.51 14.43
C ARG A 93 13.44 8.62 13.87
N GLU A 94 12.24 8.71 14.43
CA GLU A 94 11.07 7.93 13.96
C GLU A 94 10.73 8.29 12.49
N LEU A 95 10.87 9.58 12.16
CA LEU A 95 10.64 10.06 10.81
C LEU A 95 11.64 9.45 9.80
N SER A 96 12.92 9.38 10.18
CA SER A 96 13.96 8.83 9.29
C SER A 96 13.88 7.31 9.13
N GLU A 97 13.52 6.59 10.18
CA GLU A 97 13.48 5.13 10.18
C GLU A 97 12.12 4.60 9.70
N GLU A 98 11.06 4.89 10.42
CA GLU A 98 9.73 4.33 10.19
C GLU A 98 8.90 5.17 9.23
N GLY A 99 8.93 6.49 9.38
CA GLY A 99 8.18 7.42 8.55
C GLY A 99 8.58 7.34 7.08
N SER A 100 9.89 7.31 6.81
CA SER A 100 10.42 7.18 5.44
C SER A 100 10.01 5.87 4.77
N ALA A 101 10.07 4.76 5.51
CA ALA A 101 9.64 3.46 5.01
C ALA A 101 8.13 3.43 4.70
N PHE A 102 7.32 4.02 5.58
CA PHE A 102 5.88 4.13 5.38
C PHE A 102 5.52 4.99 4.16
N ILE A 103 6.13 6.16 4.02
CA ILE A 103 5.91 7.03 2.86
C ILE A 103 6.32 6.35 1.55
N THR A 104 7.44 5.64 1.57
CA THR A 104 7.90 4.87 0.40
C THR A 104 6.91 3.78 0.03
N PHE A 105 6.38 3.06 1.01
CA PHE A 105 5.33 2.05 0.80
C PHE A 105 4.08 2.67 0.18
N MET A 106 3.56 3.76 0.76
CA MET A 106 2.34 4.41 0.26
C MET A 106 2.52 5.02 -1.13
N ARG A 107 3.71 5.54 -1.43
CA ARG A 107 4.05 6.01 -2.78
C ARG A 107 4.00 4.88 -3.80
N GLY A 108 4.53 3.71 -3.46
CA GLY A 108 4.45 2.52 -4.29
C GLY A 108 3.01 2.06 -4.52
N VAL A 109 2.17 2.09 -3.49
CA VAL A 109 0.74 1.75 -3.59
C VAL A 109 0.01 2.75 -4.50
N ALA A 110 0.23 4.05 -4.31
CA ALA A 110 -0.37 5.09 -5.16
C ALA A 110 0.01 4.87 -6.63
N PHE A 111 1.29 4.66 -6.91
CA PHE A 111 1.76 4.38 -8.26
C PHE A 111 1.11 3.14 -8.87
N ALA A 112 0.97 2.06 -8.09
CA ALA A 112 0.32 0.82 -8.54
C ALA A 112 -1.18 0.99 -8.84
N CYS A 113 -1.84 1.96 -8.20
CA CYS A 113 -3.24 2.32 -8.46
C CYS A 113 -3.41 3.25 -9.68
N GLY A 114 -2.33 3.79 -10.23
CA GLY A 114 -2.39 4.85 -11.24
C GLY A 114 -2.66 6.23 -10.66
N GLY A 115 -2.47 6.39 -9.35
CA GLY A 115 -2.56 7.64 -8.62
C GLY A 115 -1.22 8.31 -8.39
N ARG A 116 -1.20 9.25 -7.46
CA ARG A 116 0.01 9.99 -7.12
C ARG A 116 0.06 10.36 -5.62
N MET A 117 1.24 10.74 -5.17
CA MET A 117 1.46 11.28 -3.84
C MET A 117 2.14 12.66 -3.95
N ASP A 118 1.53 13.65 -3.35
CA ASP A 118 2.00 15.03 -3.32
C ASP A 118 2.36 15.45 -1.90
N THR A 119 3.44 16.21 -1.75
CA THR A 119 3.80 16.84 -0.48
C THR A 119 3.06 18.16 -0.38
N ILE A 120 2.17 18.31 0.60
CA ILE A 120 1.34 19.50 0.77
C ILE A 120 1.76 20.40 1.92
N GLY A 121 2.66 19.91 2.75
CA GLY A 121 3.19 20.66 3.90
C GLY A 121 4.44 20.00 4.44
N ARG A 122 4.95 20.51 5.56
CA ARG A 122 6.07 19.85 6.24
C ARG A 122 5.58 18.50 6.76
N GLU A 123 6.19 17.41 6.30
CA GLU A 123 5.85 16.03 6.68
C GLU A 123 4.35 15.69 6.51
N GLN A 124 3.68 16.38 5.58
CA GLN A 124 2.29 16.11 5.20
C GLN A 124 2.21 15.71 3.74
N TYR A 125 1.52 14.61 3.49
CA TYR A 125 1.42 14.01 2.16
C TYR A 125 -0.02 13.71 1.82
N LEU A 126 -0.44 14.14 0.63
CA LEU A 126 -1.73 13.78 0.06
C LEU A 126 -1.54 12.64 -0.95
N VAL A 127 -2.27 11.56 -0.74
CA VAL A 127 -2.22 10.38 -1.60
C VAL A 127 -3.55 10.26 -2.34
N SER A 128 -3.49 10.33 -3.65
CA SER A 128 -4.65 10.21 -4.52
C SER A 128 -4.65 8.86 -5.22
N PRO A 129 -5.78 8.12 -5.24
CA PRO A 129 -5.87 6.82 -5.90
C PRO A 129 -5.88 6.92 -7.43
N VAL A 130 -6.22 8.09 -7.96
CA VAL A 130 -6.25 8.39 -9.39
C VAL A 130 -5.57 9.73 -9.61
N ASP A 131 -4.78 9.84 -10.66
CA ASP A 131 -4.17 11.11 -11.05
C ASP A 131 -5.25 12.13 -11.46
N GLY A 132 -5.06 13.38 -11.03
CA GLY A 132 -6.01 14.47 -11.29
C GLY A 132 -7.19 14.60 -10.31
N MET A 133 -7.28 13.76 -9.26
CA MET A 133 -8.27 13.95 -8.18
C MET A 133 -7.98 15.15 -7.29
N PHE A 134 -6.74 15.62 -7.26
CA PHE A 134 -6.28 16.76 -6.49
C PHE A 134 -5.60 17.77 -7.40
N GLU A 135 -5.97 19.03 -7.25
CA GLU A 135 -5.39 20.16 -7.95
C GLU A 135 -5.07 21.25 -6.93
N GLU A 136 -3.82 21.69 -6.90
CA GLU A 136 -3.38 22.76 -6.03
C GLU A 136 -3.53 24.09 -6.74
N TRP A 137 -4.32 24.97 -6.17
CA TRP A 137 -4.49 26.33 -6.65
C TRP A 137 -3.70 27.28 -5.76
N VAL A 138 -2.67 27.87 -6.33
CA VAL A 138 -1.83 28.86 -5.64
C VAL A 138 -2.17 30.25 -6.18
N GLU A 139 -2.62 31.12 -5.29
CA GLU A 139 -2.79 32.54 -5.63
C GLU A 139 -1.40 33.18 -5.71
N ASN A 140 -0.98 33.51 -6.93
CA ASN A 140 0.24 34.26 -7.16
C ASN A 140 0.01 35.71 -6.81
N ASN A 141 0.13 36.07 -5.55
CA ASN A 141 0.29 37.45 -5.10
C ASN A 141 1.71 37.93 -5.48
N GLN A 142 2.00 38.00 -6.76
CA GLN A 142 3.13 38.83 -7.19
C GLN A 142 2.69 40.28 -7.01
N PRO A 143 3.39 41.07 -6.19
CA PRO A 143 3.18 42.51 -6.23
C PRO A 143 3.49 42.91 -7.68
N GLU A 144 2.47 43.50 -8.34
CA GLU A 144 2.70 44.14 -9.63
C GLU A 144 3.78 45.22 -9.36
N GLU A 145 5.00 44.94 -9.80
CA GLU A 145 6.01 45.97 -9.84
C GLU A 145 5.49 47.01 -10.85
N GLU A 146 4.84 48.02 -10.31
CA GLU A 146 4.53 49.24 -11.08
C GLU A 146 5.86 49.86 -11.53
N MET A 147 6.16 49.70 -12.78
CA MET A 147 7.20 50.50 -13.41
C MET A 147 6.73 51.92 -13.59
#